data_a32169322111227c7e3c57fac20d2625
#
_entry.id   a32169322111227c7e3c57fac20d2625
#
_cell.length_a   1.000
_cell.length_b   1.000
_cell.length_c   1.000
_cell.angle_alpha   90.00
_cell.angle_beta   90.00
_cell.angle_gamma   90.00
#
_symmetry.space_group_name_H-M   'P 1'
#
loop_
_entity.id
_entity.type
_entity.pdbx_description
1 polymer ?
#
loop_
_entity_poly.entity_id
_entity_poly.type
_entity_poly.pdbx_seq_one_letter_code
_entity_poly.pdbx_strand_id
1 'polypeptide(L)'
;MVTVPNAESEIVRMRGVDQADLAERARGMPPPESRDVVFDVSGLSVRYGSARALKDVSISVYKNFVTAFIGPSGCGKSTFIRCFNRMNDLIPTAVVEGSVHYHGEDLYGPRVDPVEVRKRIGMVFQKPNPFPKSIYENVAFGPRVLGMTDDLDERIERALMQAALWDEVKDRLKAGALSLSGGQQQRLCIARCLAVEPDVLLMDEPASALDPIATTRIEDLMHDLKRDYTIVIVTHNMQQAARIADMTAFFSVEVSDEGKQRSGILVEYDTTPKIFTQPSDKRTEDYVTGRFG
;
A
#
# COMPACT_ATOMS: atom_id res chain seq x y z
N MET A 1 46.91 -2.68 28.21
CA MET A 1 45.47 -2.56 28.38
C MET A 1 44.93 -1.83 27.18
N VAL A 2 44.42 -2.55 26.20
CA VAL A 2 43.80 -1.96 25.01
C VAL A 2 42.34 -1.86 25.35
N THR A 3 41.83 -0.63 25.52
CA THR A 3 40.41 -0.35 25.70
C THR A 3 39.69 -0.64 24.39
N VAL A 4 38.81 -1.66 24.40
CA VAL A 4 37.84 -1.95 23.36
C VAL A 4 36.84 -0.78 23.34
N PRO A 5 36.58 -0.10 22.22
CA PRO A 5 35.54 0.92 22.17
C PRO A 5 34.20 0.21 22.33
N ASN A 6 33.38 0.75 23.23
CA ASN A 6 32.00 0.39 23.44
C ASN A 6 31.26 0.60 22.12
N ALA A 7 30.73 -0.45 21.53
CA ALA A 7 29.86 -0.38 20.34
C ALA A 7 28.50 0.20 20.77
N GLU A 8 28.45 1.51 20.99
CA GLU A 8 27.19 2.23 20.90
C GLU A 8 26.69 2.07 19.46
N SER A 9 25.57 1.40 19.29
CA SER A 9 24.93 1.20 18.01
C SER A 9 24.76 2.58 17.34
N GLU A 10 25.51 2.84 16.28
CA GLU A 10 25.33 4.05 15.47
C GLU A 10 23.88 4.04 14.97
N ILE A 11 23.10 4.99 15.49
CA ILE A 11 21.72 5.21 15.02
C ILE A 11 21.80 5.60 13.56
N VAL A 12 21.22 4.77 12.70
CA VAL A 12 21.14 5.01 11.25
C VAL A 12 20.38 6.31 11.01
N ARG A 13 21.05 7.32 10.46
CA ARG A 13 20.44 8.64 10.20
C ARG A 13 20.01 8.74 8.75
N MET A 14 18.73 8.63 8.50
CA MET A 14 18.14 8.91 7.21
C MET A 14 17.96 10.42 6.99
N ARG A 15 18.39 10.94 5.82
CA ARG A 15 18.18 12.35 5.48
C ARG A 15 16.70 12.66 5.32
N GLY A 16 16.19 13.65 6.07
CA GLY A 16 14.82 14.17 5.93
C GLY A 16 13.73 13.36 6.65
N VAL A 17 14.10 12.43 7.55
CA VAL A 17 13.18 11.78 8.48
C VAL A 17 13.45 12.27 9.89
N ASP A 18 12.41 12.70 10.58
CA ASP A 18 12.51 13.11 11.98
C ASP A 18 12.57 11.87 12.88
N GLN A 19 13.74 11.61 13.43
CA GLN A 19 13.97 10.47 14.31
C GLN A 19 13.25 10.62 15.66
N ALA A 20 13.00 11.86 16.11
CA ALA A 20 12.26 12.10 17.34
C ALA A 20 10.79 11.70 17.16
N ASP A 21 10.19 12.03 16.02
CA ASP A 21 8.83 11.60 15.64
C ASP A 21 8.73 10.06 15.56
N LEU A 22 9.69 9.40 14.90
CA LEU A 22 9.72 7.93 14.84
C LEU A 22 9.85 7.29 16.21
N ALA A 23 10.67 7.85 17.10
CA ALA A 23 10.84 7.34 18.46
C ALA A 23 9.59 7.56 19.32
N GLU A 24 8.86 8.65 19.13
CA GLU A 24 7.60 8.91 19.80
C GLU A 24 6.52 7.94 19.31
N ARG A 25 6.40 7.75 18.01
CA ARG A 25 5.48 6.78 17.39
C ARG A 25 5.76 5.35 17.86
N ALA A 26 7.04 4.96 17.97
CA ALA A 26 7.42 3.65 18.49
C ALA A 26 6.92 3.42 19.93
N ARG A 27 6.94 4.46 20.78
CA ARG A 27 6.45 4.37 22.17
C ARG A 27 4.93 4.30 22.26
N GLY A 28 4.23 4.96 21.34
CA GLY A 28 2.76 4.99 21.31
C GLY A 28 2.10 3.86 20.52
N MET A 29 2.87 3.09 19.76
CA MET A 29 2.34 2.03 18.91
C MET A 29 2.06 0.77 19.75
N PRO A 30 0.82 0.24 19.73
CA PRO A 30 0.54 -1.06 20.34
C PRO A 30 1.33 -2.15 19.58
N PRO A 31 1.74 -3.22 20.29
CA PRO A 31 2.41 -4.34 19.63
C PRO A 31 1.58 -4.86 18.45
N PRO A 32 2.17 -5.08 17.26
CA PRO A 32 1.43 -5.57 16.09
C PRO A 32 0.64 -6.86 16.39
N GLU A 33 1.22 -7.77 17.17
CA GLU A 33 0.59 -9.04 17.58
C GLU A 33 -0.68 -8.85 18.44
N SER A 34 -0.92 -7.66 18.97
CA SER A 34 -2.15 -7.32 19.70
C SER A 34 -3.32 -6.98 18.77
N ARG A 35 -3.09 -6.89 17.45
CA ARG A 35 -4.08 -6.57 16.44
C ARG A 35 -4.56 -7.80 15.70
N ASP A 36 -5.81 -7.73 15.22
CA ASP A 36 -6.33 -8.74 14.31
C ASP A 36 -5.53 -8.77 13.00
N VAL A 37 -5.18 -9.96 12.55
CA VAL A 37 -4.56 -10.18 11.25
C VAL A 37 -5.63 -10.11 10.17
N VAL A 38 -5.47 -9.20 9.22
CA VAL A 38 -6.35 -9.06 8.05
C VAL A 38 -5.86 -9.93 6.90
N PHE A 39 -4.56 -9.86 6.60
CA PHE A 39 -3.95 -10.80 5.67
C PHE A 39 -2.86 -11.60 6.35
N ASP A 40 -2.88 -12.91 6.12
CA ASP A 40 -1.80 -13.82 6.44
C ASP A 40 -1.30 -14.47 5.15
N VAL A 41 -0.05 -14.17 4.79
CA VAL A 41 0.58 -14.62 3.54
C VAL A 41 1.70 -15.58 3.88
N SER A 42 1.70 -16.76 3.26
CA SER A 42 2.71 -17.79 3.52
C SER A 42 3.27 -18.34 2.21
N GLY A 43 4.59 -18.25 2.05
CA GLY A 43 5.34 -18.84 0.95
C GLY A 43 4.94 -18.34 -0.43
N LEU A 44 4.42 -17.10 -0.54
CA LEU A 44 3.86 -16.58 -1.78
C LEU A 44 4.94 -16.38 -2.84
N SER A 45 4.74 -17.01 -3.98
CA SER A 45 5.58 -16.84 -5.18
C SER A 45 4.70 -16.50 -6.38
N VAL A 46 5.21 -15.65 -7.27
CA VAL A 46 4.48 -15.25 -8.48
C VAL A 46 5.37 -15.36 -9.69
N ARG A 47 4.83 -15.95 -10.76
CA ARG A 47 5.49 -16.05 -12.07
C ARG A 47 4.62 -15.42 -13.15
N TYR A 48 5.26 -14.83 -14.16
CA TYR A 48 4.66 -14.42 -15.42
C TYR A 48 5.33 -15.21 -16.54
N GLY A 49 4.65 -16.26 -17.03
CA GLY A 49 5.28 -17.25 -17.91
C GLY A 49 6.47 -17.91 -17.25
N SER A 50 7.68 -17.79 -17.84
CA SER A 50 8.92 -18.32 -17.28
C SER A 50 9.61 -17.39 -16.27
N ALA A 51 9.24 -16.11 -16.22
CA ALA A 51 9.88 -15.13 -15.34
C ALA A 51 9.26 -15.16 -13.92
N ARG A 52 10.09 -15.41 -12.91
CA ARG A 52 9.68 -15.34 -11.50
C ARG A 52 9.75 -13.90 -11.03
N ALA A 53 8.59 -13.31 -10.73
CA ALA A 53 8.49 -11.95 -10.24
C ALA A 53 8.70 -11.86 -8.72
N LEU A 54 8.20 -12.86 -7.97
CA LEU A 54 8.32 -12.95 -6.52
C LEU A 54 8.67 -14.36 -6.09
N LYS A 55 9.43 -14.48 -5.00
CA LYS A 55 9.88 -15.76 -4.44
C LYS A 55 9.67 -15.77 -2.93
N ASP A 56 8.88 -16.73 -2.46
CA ASP A 56 8.75 -17.16 -1.06
C ASP A 56 8.51 -16.01 -0.06
N VAL A 57 7.48 -15.20 -0.30
CA VAL A 57 7.13 -14.05 0.54
C VAL A 57 6.14 -14.48 1.61
N SER A 58 6.48 -14.24 2.88
CA SER A 58 5.59 -14.48 4.03
C SER A 58 5.48 -13.23 4.88
N ILE A 59 4.25 -12.78 5.19
CA ILE A 59 3.98 -11.53 5.90
C ILE A 59 2.55 -11.53 6.46
N SER A 60 2.35 -10.90 7.62
CA SER A 60 1.02 -10.62 8.16
C SER A 60 0.71 -9.12 8.11
N VAL A 61 -0.47 -8.75 7.62
CA VAL A 61 -0.97 -7.37 7.61
C VAL A 61 -2.03 -7.21 8.68
N TYR A 62 -1.89 -6.18 9.51
CA TYR A 62 -2.72 -5.97 10.70
C TYR A 62 -3.83 -4.95 10.45
N LYS A 63 -4.97 -5.16 11.12
CA LYS A 63 -6.17 -4.32 11.00
C LYS A 63 -5.89 -2.87 11.42
N ASN A 64 -6.39 -1.93 10.63
CA ASN A 64 -6.28 -0.49 10.88
C ASN A 64 -4.83 0.00 11.04
N PHE A 65 -3.89 -0.67 10.38
CA PHE A 65 -2.52 -0.22 10.20
C PHE A 65 -2.30 0.23 8.77
N VAL A 66 -1.34 1.13 8.59
CA VAL A 66 -0.73 1.41 7.29
C VAL A 66 0.51 0.55 7.16
N THR A 67 0.50 -0.40 6.24
CA THR A 67 1.66 -1.24 5.91
C THR A 67 2.30 -0.75 4.62
N ALA A 68 3.54 -0.29 4.67
CA ALA A 68 4.27 0.17 3.49
C ALA A 68 5.17 -0.93 2.92
N PHE A 69 5.13 -1.11 1.59
CA PHE A 69 6.08 -1.92 0.84
C PHE A 69 7.07 -0.99 0.14
N ILE A 70 8.34 -1.05 0.56
CA ILE A 70 9.45 -0.24 0.03
C ILE A 70 10.46 -1.14 -0.69
N GLY A 71 11.30 -0.55 -1.51
CA GLY A 71 12.36 -1.26 -2.24
C GLY A 71 12.58 -0.72 -3.65
N PRO A 72 13.63 -1.13 -4.35
CA PRO A 72 13.97 -0.66 -5.68
C PRO A 72 12.88 -0.97 -6.71
N SER A 73 12.90 -0.25 -7.84
CA SER A 73 11.98 -0.53 -8.94
C SER A 73 12.22 -1.94 -9.49
N GLY A 74 11.12 -2.64 -9.82
CA GLY A 74 11.18 -3.99 -10.38
C GLY A 74 11.40 -5.12 -9.38
N CYS A 75 11.43 -4.87 -8.06
CA CYS A 75 11.52 -5.93 -7.04
C CYS A 75 10.17 -6.62 -6.70
N GLY A 76 9.12 -6.39 -7.49
CA GLY A 76 7.85 -7.13 -7.37
C GLY A 76 6.79 -6.55 -6.43
N LYS A 77 6.96 -5.37 -5.83
CA LYS A 77 5.98 -4.75 -4.90
C LYS A 77 4.57 -4.65 -5.49
N SER A 78 4.46 -4.10 -6.72
CA SER A 78 3.17 -3.99 -7.41
C SER A 78 2.58 -5.36 -7.77
N THR A 79 3.40 -6.37 -8.04
CA THR A 79 2.96 -7.75 -8.21
C THR A 79 2.41 -8.30 -6.89
N PHE A 80 3.09 -8.03 -5.78
CA PHE A 80 2.72 -8.51 -4.46
C PHE A 80 1.39 -7.92 -3.98
N ILE A 81 1.25 -6.59 -4.03
CA ILE A 81 0.01 -5.93 -3.59
C ILE A 81 -1.21 -6.39 -4.41
N ARG A 82 -1.04 -6.70 -5.70
CA ARG A 82 -2.09 -7.24 -6.57
C ARG A 82 -2.50 -8.68 -6.24
N CYS A 83 -1.75 -9.40 -5.43
CA CYS A 83 -2.17 -10.72 -4.94
C CYS A 83 -3.30 -10.60 -3.91
N PHE A 84 -3.37 -9.51 -3.16
CA PHE A 84 -4.39 -9.33 -2.11
C PHE A 84 -5.81 -9.15 -2.66
N ASN A 85 -5.96 -8.66 -3.89
CA ASN A 85 -7.27 -8.50 -4.53
C ASN A 85 -7.43 -9.31 -5.83
N ARG A 86 -6.53 -10.28 -6.04
CA ARG A 86 -6.57 -11.17 -7.20
C ARG A 86 -6.49 -10.45 -8.56
N MET A 87 -5.86 -9.25 -8.60
CA MET A 87 -5.69 -8.54 -9.87
C MET A 87 -4.68 -9.23 -10.81
N ASN A 88 -3.79 -10.08 -10.27
CA ASN A 88 -2.89 -10.88 -11.11
C ASN A 88 -3.64 -11.92 -11.95
N ASP A 89 -4.84 -12.36 -11.54
CA ASP A 89 -5.69 -13.29 -12.32
C ASP A 89 -6.10 -12.71 -13.70
N LEU A 90 -6.05 -11.38 -13.86
CA LEU A 90 -6.35 -10.72 -15.13
C LEU A 90 -5.20 -10.84 -16.15
N ILE A 91 -4.06 -11.38 -15.72
CA ILE A 91 -2.88 -11.57 -16.56
C ILE A 91 -2.79 -13.07 -16.90
N PRO A 92 -3.05 -13.49 -18.16
CA PRO A 92 -3.16 -14.91 -18.51
C PRO A 92 -1.92 -15.75 -18.19
N THR A 93 -0.74 -15.11 -18.13
CA THR A 93 0.54 -15.79 -17.86
C THR A 93 0.92 -15.76 -16.38
N ALA A 94 0.11 -15.14 -15.53
CA ALA A 94 0.39 -15.08 -14.09
C ALA A 94 0.03 -16.41 -13.42
N VAL A 95 0.95 -16.90 -12.60
CA VAL A 95 0.74 -18.04 -11.71
C VAL A 95 1.14 -17.62 -10.31
N VAL A 96 0.21 -17.77 -9.38
CA VAL A 96 0.39 -17.47 -7.95
C VAL A 96 0.48 -18.81 -7.20
N GLU A 97 1.55 -19.00 -6.44
CA GLU A 97 1.82 -20.18 -5.62
C GLU A 97 1.97 -19.75 -4.15
N GLY A 98 1.69 -20.61 -3.20
CA GLY A 98 1.62 -20.28 -1.77
C GLY A 98 0.19 -19.94 -1.36
N SER A 99 0.00 -19.26 -0.23
CA SER A 99 -1.32 -18.92 0.28
C SER A 99 -1.45 -17.45 0.67
N VAL A 100 -2.65 -16.90 0.47
CA VAL A 100 -3.05 -15.56 0.92
C VAL A 100 -4.38 -15.71 1.63
N HIS A 101 -4.36 -15.70 2.96
CA HIS A 101 -5.58 -15.74 3.74
C HIS A 101 -6.03 -14.32 4.09
N TYR A 102 -7.31 -14.05 3.89
CA TYR A 102 -7.98 -12.82 4.27
C TYR A 102 -9.01 -13.15 5.34
N HIS A 103 -8.83 -12.62 6.56
CA HIS A 103 -9.61 -13.01 7.74
C HIS A 103 -9.70 -14.55 7.93
N GLY A 104 -8.61 -15.27 7.62
CA GLY A 104 -8.52 -16.71 7.74
C GLY A 104 -9.07 -17.51 6.57
N GLU A 105 -9.67 -16.89 5.54
CA GLU A 105 -10.15 -17.53 4.32
C GLU A 105 -9.11 -17.39 3.19
N ASP A 106 -8.74 -18.50 2.55
CA ASP A 106 -7.81 -18.49 1.41
C ASP A 106 -8.45 -17.79 0.21
N LEU A 107 -7.89 -16.62 -0.18
CA LEU A 107 -8.37 -15.83 -1.31
C LEU A 107 -8.31 -16.57 -2.66
N TYR A 108 -7.44 -17.55 -2.80
CA TYR A 108 -7.28 -18.36 -4.01
C TYR A 108 -8.04 -19.69 -3.93
N GLY A 109 -8.84 -19.87 -2.88
CA GLY A 109 -9.69 -21.04 -2.70
C GLY A 109 -10.71 -21.21 -3.85
N PRO A 110 -11.07 -22.46 -4.21
CA PRO A 110 -11.88 -22.75 -5.40
C PRO A 110 -13.32 -22.21 -5.34
N ARG A 111 -13.79 -21.79 -4.17
CA ARG A 111 -15.14 -21.23 -3.96
C ARG A 111 -15.16 -19.72 -3.75
N VAL A 112 -14.00 -19.07 -3.80
CA VAL A 112 -13.90 -17.63 -3.58
C VAL A 112 -14.12 -16.88 -4.90
N ASP A 113 -15.14 -16.02 -4.94
CA ASP A 113 -15.43 -15.18 -6.09
C ASP A 113 -14.47 -13.96 -6.12
N PRO A 114 -13.66 -13.79 -7.18
CA PRO A 114 -12.78 -12.63 -7.32
C PRO A 114 -13.52 -11.28 -7.33
N VAL A 115 -14.80 -11.24 -7.70
CA VAL A 115 -15.60 -10.01 -7.69
C VAL A 115 -15.89 -9.58 -6.26
N GLU A 116 -16.29 -10.52 -5.40
CA GLU A 116 -16.51 -10.24 -3.97
C GLU A 116 -15.20 -9.84 -3.27
N VAL A 117 -14.07 -10.46 -3.63
CA VAL A 117 -12.75 -10.06 -3.14
C VAL A 117 -12.46 -8.58 -3.49
N ARG A 118 -12.67 -8.18 -4.75
CA ARG A 118 -12.38 -6.81 -5.22
C ARG A 118 -13.35 -5.76 -4.69
N LYS A 119 -14.53 -6.16 -4.25
CA LYS A 119 -15.48 -5.30 -3.54
C LYS A 119 -14.96 -4.93 -2.15
N ARG A 120 -14.44 -5.90 -1.42
CA ARG A 120 -13.92 -5.72 -0.05
C ARG A 120 -12.52 -5.14 -0.02
N ILE A 121 -11.71 -5.39 -1.04
CA ILE A 121 -10.31 -5.00 -1.12
C ILE A 121 -10.13 -4.07 -2.32
N GLY A 122 -10.31 -2.80 -2.06
CA GLY A 122 -10.24 -1.75 -3.08
C GLY A 122 -8.81 -1.43 -3.50
N MET A 123 -8.63 -0.93 -4.72
CA MET A 123 -7.30 -0.58 -5.24
C MET A 123 -7.27 0.79 -5.89
N VAL A 124 -6.28 1.58 -5.49
CA VAL A 124 -5.92 2.87 -6.08
C VAL A 124 -4.59 2.71 -6.82
N PHE A 125 -4.58 3.07 -8.10
CA PHE A 125 -3.42 2.88 -8.98
C PHE A 125 -2.48 4.09 -8.97
N GLN A 126 -1.26 3.86 -9.41
CA GLN A 126 -0.20 4.87 -9.52
C GLN A 126 -0.62 6.08 -10.37
N LYS A 127 -1.23 5.82 -11.53
CA LYS A 127 -1.78 6.89 -12.38
C LYS A 127 -3.25 7.04 -12.08
N PRO A 128 -3.73 8.26 -11.78
CA PRO A 128 -5.17 8.51 -11.68
C PRO A 128 -5.89 8.00 -12.93
N ASN A 129 -6.97 7.28 -12.72
CA ASN A 129 -7.75 6.67 -13.79
C ASN A 129 -9.26 6.97 -13.68
N PRO A 130 -9.65 8.25 -13.57
CA PRO A 130 -11.06 8.58 -13.57
C PRO A 130 -11.71 8.18 -14.89
N PHE A 131 -12.95 7.72 -14.82
CA PHE A 131 -13.74 7.48 -16.02
C PHE A 131 -14.00 8.80 -16.77
N PRO A 132 -14.15 8.79 -18.11
CA PRO A 132 -14.51 9.98 -18.90
C PRO A 132 -15.99 10.33 -18.71
N LYS A 133 -16.38 10.55 -17.48
CA LYS A 133 -17.72 10.85 -16.97
C LYS A 133 -17.64 12.02 -16.00
N SER A 134 -18.77 12.44 -15.43
CA SER A 134 -18.79 13.46 -14.39
C SER A 134 -18.11 12.98 -13.09
N ILE A 135 -17.81 13.93 -12.20
CA ILE A 135 -17.30 13.64 -10.84
C ILE A 135 -18.28 12.72 -10.11
N TYR A 136 -19.57 13.09 -10.12
CA TYR A 136 -20.65 12.29 -9.54
C TYR A 136 -20.66 10.86 -10.07
N GLU A 137 -20.68 10.70 -11.41
CA GLU A 137 -20.76 9.39 -12.05
C GLU A 137 -19.53 8.52 -11.78
N ASN A 138 -18.36 9.10 -11.51
CA ASN A 138 -17.18 8.35 -11.10
C ASN A 138 -17.40 7.69 -9.74
N VAL A 139 -17.91 8.43 -8.76
CA VAL A 139 -18.12 7.92 -7.39
C VAL A 139 -19.33 6.98 -7.33
N ALA A 140 -20.40 7.32 -8.05
CA ALA A 140 -21.63 6.52 -8.12
C ALA A 140 -21.46 5.17 -8.83
N PHE A 141 -20.40 4.97 -9.60
CA PHE A 141 -20.24 3.80 -10.45
C PHE A 141 -20.23 2.50 -9.66
N GLY A 142 -19.37 2.39 -8.66
CA GLY A 142 -19.27 1.19 -7.83
C GLY A 142 -20.58 0.86 -7.09
N PRO A 143 -21.15 1.79 -6.33
CA PRO A 143 -22.42 1.58 -5.65
C PRO A 143 -23.54 1.10 -6.59
N ARG A 144 -23.69 1.71 -7.77
CA ARG A 144 -24.71 1.29 -8.75
C ARG A 144 -24.50 -0.12 -9.27
N VAL A 145 -23.26 -0.49 -9.60
CA VAL A 145 -22.92 -1.85 -10.08
C VAL A 145 -23.22 -2.89 -9.01
N LEU A 146 -23.02 -2.55 -7.75
CA LEU A 146 -23.23 -3.43 -6.61
C LEU A 146 -24.66 -3.40 -6.05
N GLY A 147 -25.57 -2.61 -6.65
CA GLY A 147 -26.94 -2.46 -6.18
C GLY A 147 -27.08 -1.66 -4.88
N MET A 148 -26.06 -0.93 -4.46
CA MET A 148 -26.04 -0.08 -3.25
C MET A 148 -26.60 1.31 -3.59
N THR A 149 -27.89 1.36 -3.99
CA THR A 149 -28.52 2.58 -4.52
C THR A 149 -29.29 3.38 -3.49
N ASP A 150 -29.56 2.78 -2.33
CA ASP A 150 -30.16 3.50 -1.20
C ASP A 150 -29.19 4.56 -0.69
N ASP A 151 -29.70 5.77 -0.45
CA ASP A 151 -28.93 6.93 0.04
C ASP A 151 -27.68 7.23 -0.80
N LEU A 152 -27.78 7.04 -2.14
CA LEU A 152 -26.66 7.16 -3.07
C LEU A 152 -26.00 8.54 -3.01
N ASP A 153 -26.77 9.61 -2.91
CA ASP A 153 -26.23 10.98 -2.86
C ASP A 153 -25.45 11.21 -1.56
N GLU A 154 -25.96 10.74 -0.42
CA GLU A 154 -25.28 10.82 0.88
C GLU A 154 -23.99 9.98 0.88
N ARG A 155 -24.03 8.82 0.26
CA ARG A 155 -22.87 7.94 0.11
C ARG A 155 -21.76 8.62 -0.73
N ILE A 156 -22.14 9.28 -1.82
CA ILE A 156 -21.22 10.02 -2.70
C ILE A 156 -20.59 11.20 -1.93
N GLU A 157 -21.42 11.99 -1.25
CA GLU A 157 -20.97 13.10 -0.41
C GLU A 157 -19.97 12.62 0.63
N ARG A 158 -20.32 11.58 1.40
CA ARG A 158 -19.46 10.99 2.43
C ARG A 158 -18.12 10.50 1.84
N ALA A 159 -18.14 9.80 0.72
CA ALA A 159 -16.94 9.32 0.06
C ALA A 159 -16.02 10.45 -0.43
N LEU A 160 -16.62 11.54 -0.96
CA LEU A 160 -15.89 12.74 -1.36
C LEU A 160 -15.32 13.51 -0.15
N MET A 161 -16.06 13.55 0.98
CA MET A 161 -15.57 14.12 2.24
C MET A 161 -14.40 13.30 2.77
N GLN A 162 -14.55 11.99 2.86
CA GLN A 162 -13.49 11.08 3.30
C GLN A 162 -12.23 11.18 2.42
N ALA A 163 -12.37 11.46 1.12
CA ALA A 163 -11.26 11.70 0.21
C ALA A 163 -10.74 13.14 0.23
N ALA A 164 -11.18 13.98 1.16
CA ALA A 164 -10.84 15.41 1.27
C ALA A 164 -11.02 16.18 -0.06
N LEU A 165 -12.06 15.85 -0.82
CA LEU A 165 -12.33 16.44 -2.14
C LEU A 165 -13.66 17.21 -2.20
N TRP A 166 -14.59 16.96 -1.26
CA TRP A 166 -15.95 17.51 -1.27
C TRP A 166 -15.99 19.03 -1.44
N ASP A 167 -15.28 19.78 -0.62
CA ASP A 167 -15.31 21.24 -0.64
C ASP A 167 -14.80 21.85 -1.96
N GLU A 168 -13.97 21.11 -2.69
CA GLU A 168 -13.45 21.56 -3.98
C GLU A 168 -14.40 21.27 -5.16
N VAL A 169 -15.37 20.34 -4.98
CA VAL A 169 -16.19 19.85 -6.10
C VAL A 169 -17.69 19.87 -5.90
N LYS A 170 -18.19 20.11 -4.68
CA LYS A 170 -19.64 20.07 -4.34
C LYS A 170 -20.53 20.89 -5.26
N ASP A 171 -20.06 22.05 -5.72
CA ASP A 171 -20.82 22.93 -6.60
C ASP A 171 -20.70 22.56 -8.09
N ARG A 172 -19.89 21.56 -8.43
CA ARG A 172 -19.62 21.14 -9.81
C ARG A 172 -19.57 19.62 -10.02
N LEU A 173 -20.36 18.86 -9.27
CA LEU A 173 -20.40 17.39 -9.36
C LEU A 173 -20.72 16.86 -10.76
N LYS A 174 -21.44 17.66 -11.59
CA LYS A 174 -21.77 17.32 -12.98
C LYS A 174 -20.64 17.63 -13.97
N ALA A 175 -19.58 18.32 -13.54
CA ALA A 175 -18.43 18.60 -14.39
C ALA A 175 -17.65 17.31 -14.72
N GLY A 176 -16.97 17.30 -15.87
CA GLY A 176 -16.17 16.15 -16.30
C GLY A 176 -14.98 15.90 -15.37
N ALA A 177 -14.80 14.67 -14.93
CA ALA A 177 -13.73 14.29 -14.00
C ALA A 177 -12.32 14.53 -14.56
N LEU A 178 -12.15 14.47 -15.88
CA LEU A 178 -10.87 14.71 -16.55
C LEU A 178 -10.44 16.21 -16.52
N SER A 179 -11.33 17.12 -16.14
CA SER A 179 -10.97 18.54 -15.96
C SER A 179 -10.34 18.85 -14.62
N LEU A 180 -10.29 17.89 -13.71
CA LEU A 180 -9.66 18.00 -12.39
C LEU A 180 -8.14 17.99 -12.51
N SER A 181 -7.44 18.63 -11.55
CA SER A 181 -5.98 18.49 -11.42
C SER A 181 -5.58 17.06 -11.10
N GLY A 182 -4.30 16.68 -11.32
CA GLY A 182 -3.82 15.33 -11.05
C GLY A 182 -4.09 14.87 -9.60
N GLY A 183 -3.83 15.73 -8.62
CA GLY A 183 -4.13 15.43 -7.22
C GLY A 183 -5.62 15.31 -6.91
N GLN A 184 -6.47 16.12 -7.55
CA GLN A 184 -7.92 15.99 -7.45
C GLN A 184 -8.43 14.70 -8.12
N GLN A 185 -7.88 14.32 -9.28
CA GLN A 185 -8.21 13.07 -9.95
C GLN A 185 -7.82 11.87 -9.08
N GLN A 186 -6.67 11.91 -8.40
CA GLN A 186 -6.25 10.83 -7.50
C GLN A 186 -7.19 10.72 -6.30
N ARG A 187 -7.56 11.83 -5.66
CA ARG A 187 -8.54 11.83 -4.57
C ARG A 187 -9.93 11.39 -5.05
N LEU A 188 -10.31 11.70 -6.29
CA LEU A 188 -11.54 11.17 -6.88
C LEU A 188 -11.48 9.64 -7.05
N CYS A 189 -10.33 9.08 -7.45
CA CYS A 189 -10.16 7.63 -7.53
C CYS A 189 -10.22 6.97 -6.13
N ILE A 190 -9.71 7.65 -5.10
CA ILE A 190 -9.86 7.21 -3.71
C ILE A 190 -11.34 7.27 -3.29
N ALA A 191 -12.05 8.40 -3.55
CA ALA A 191 -13.48 8.52 -3.26
C ALA A 191 -14.30 7.42 -3.94
N ARG A 192 -14.00 7.12 -5.21
CA ARG A 192 -14.64 6.01 -5.95
C ARG A 192 -14.43 4.67 -5.26
N CYS A 193 -13.25 4.44 -4.69
CA CYS A 193 -12.94 3.24 -3.92
C CYS A 193 -13.70 3.22 -2.59
N LEU A 194 -13.73 4.32 -1.86
CA LEU A 194 -14.39 4.45 -0.55
C LEU A 194 -15.92 4.32 -0.64
N ALA A 195 -16.53 4.72 -1.78
CA ALA A 195 -17.98 4.70 -1.97
C ALA A 195 -18.60 3.29 -1.88
N VAL A 196 -17.81 2.24 -2.05
CA VAL A 196 -18.25 0.85 -1.90
C VAL A 196 -17.95 0.28 -0.51
N GLU A 197 -17.43 1.11 0.41
CA GLU A 197 -17.11 0.76 1.80
C GLU A 197 -16.24 -0.51 1.91
N PRO A 198 -15.03 -0.49 1.34
CA PRO A 198 -14.13 -1.64 1.39
C PRO A 198 -13.58 -1.83 2.80
N ASP A 199 -13.10 -3.02 3.14
CA ASP A 199 -12.38 -3.28 4.40
C ASP A 199 -10.90 -2.86 4.31
N VAL A 200 -10.34 -2.93 3.10
CA VAL A 200 -8.92 -2.68 2.83
C VAL A 200 -8.74 -1.76 1.61
N LEU A 201 -7.79 -0.84 1.74
CA LEU A 201 -7.34 0.02 0.65
C LEU A 201 -5.92 -0.36 0.24
N LEU A 202 -5.77 -0.84 -0.98
CA LEU A 202 -4.47 -1.07 -1.61
C LEU A 202 -4.10 0.17 -2.44
N MET A 203 -2.91 0.71 -2.24
CA MET A 203 -2.43 1.91 -2.93
C MET A 203 -1.07 1.65 -3.58
N ASP A 204 -1.05 1.55 -4.92
CA ASP A 204 0.17 1.31 -5.68
C ASP A 204 0.76 2.68 -6.11
N GLU A 205 1.76 3.18 -5.36
CA GLU A 205 2.43 4.48 -5.58
C GLU A 205 1.49 5.69 -5.76
N PRO A 206 0.51 5.92 -4.88
CA PRO A 206 -0.61 6.85 -5.11
C PRO A 206 -0.20 8.33 -5.25
N ALA A 207 1.01 8.70 -4.88
CA ALA A 207 1.49 10.09 -4.90
C ALA A 207 2.69 10.30 -5.86
N SER A 208 3.16 9.27 -6.56
CA SER A 208 4.42 9.33 -7.33
C SER A 208 4.40 10.33 -8.51
N ALA A 209 3.22 10.65 -9.04
CA ALA A 209 3.02 11.56 -10.16
C ALA A 209 2.47 12.94 -9.73
N LEU A 210 2.43 13.22 -8.43
CA LEU A 210 1.83 14.43 -7.87
C LEU A 210 2.89 15.45 -7.44
N ASP A 211 2.49 16.71 -7.39
CA ASP A 211 3.29 17.76 -6.78
C ASP A 211 3.40 17.59 -5.25
N PRO A 212 4.35 18.27 -4.57
CA PRO A 212 4.55 18.10 -3.13
C PRO A 212 3.31 18.44 -2.28
N ILE A 213 2.51 19.44 -2.67
CA ILE A 213 1.32 19.85 -1.92
C ILE A 213 0.25 18.76 -2.03
N ALA A 214 0.02 18.24 -3.24
CA ALA A 214 -0.91 17.14 -3.46
C ALA A 214 -0.44 15.86 -2.76
N THR A 215 0.86 15.60 -2.72
CA THR A 215 1.45 14.47 -1.99
C THR A 215 1.14 14.56 -0.49
N THR A 216 1.39 15.71 0.14
CA THR A 216 1.08 15.91 1.57
C THR A 216 -0.40 15.68 1.86
N ARG A 217 -1.30 16.19 1.00
CA ARG A 217 -2.75 15.94 1.17
C ARG A 217 -3.14 14.47 1.10
N ILE A 218 -2.46 13.67 0.27
CA ILE A 218 -2.68 12.22 0.21
C ILE A 218 -2.12 11.53 1.48
N GLU A 219 -1.01 12.02 2.03
CA GLU A 219 -0.44 11.50 3.28
C GLU A 219 -1.36 11.78 4.48
N ASP A 220 -1.83 13.02 4.61
CA ASP A 220 -2.81 13.41 5.65
C ASP A 220 -4.08 12.57 5.55
N LEU A 221 -4.58 12.39 4.32
CA LEU A 221 -5.75 11.56 4.04
C LEU A 221 -5.55 10.11 4.50
N MET A 222 -4.39 9.50 4.23
CA MET A 222 -4.11 8.13 4.69
C MET A 222 -4.05 8.04 6.22
N HIS A 223 -3.54 9.08 6.88
CA HIS A 223 -3.52 9.14 8.33
C HIS A 223 -4.93 9.16 8.95
N ASP A 224 -5.86 9.86 8.31
CA ASP A 224 -7.25 9.88 8.76
C ASP A 224 -7.96 8.56 8.43
N LEU A 225 -7.79 8.03 7.22
CA LEU A 225 -8.44 6.81 6.76
C LEU A 225 -8.05 5.56 7.55
N LYS A 226 -6.83 5.47 8.09
CA LYS A 226 -6.39 4.30 8.86
C LYS A 226 -7.20 4.04 10.13
N ARG A 227 -7.99 5.01 10.60
CA ARG A 227 -8.87 4.82 11.75
C ARG A 227 -9.96 3.78 11.45
N ASP A 228 -10.43 3.75 10.21
CA ASP A 228 -11.55 2.93 9.76
C ASP A 228 -11.13 1.82 8.80
N TYR A 229 -10.03 2.02 8.06
CA TYR A 229 -9.57 1.14 7.00
C TYR A 229 -8.18 0.57 7.28
N THR A 230 -7.95 -0.66 6.84
CA THR A 230 -6.60 -1.21 6.73
C THR A 230 -5.99 -0.74 5.41
N ILE A 231 -4.77 -0.20 5.45
CA ILE A 231 -4.13 0.38 4.26
C ILE A 231 -2.83 -0.37 3.96
N VAL A 232 -2.66 -0.78 2.71
CA VAL A 232 -1.39 -1.29 2.19
C VAL A 232 -0.92 -0.35 1.09
N ILE A 233 0.26 0.22 1.23
CA ILE A 233 0.82 1.14 0.24
C ILE A 233 2.14 0.63 -0.32
N VAL A 234 2.28 0.70 -1.63
CA VAL A 234 3.59 0.60 -2.31
C VAL A 234 4.13 2.01 -2.50
N THR A 235 5.36 2.25 -2.10
CA THR A 235 6.04 3.51 -2.38
C THR A 235 7.55 3.31 -2.55
N HIS A 236 8.15 4.09 -3.44
CA HIS A 236 9.61 4.22 -3.54
C HIS A 236 10.13 5.43 -2.73
N ASN A 237 9.22 6.24 -2.17
CA ASN A 237 9.57 7.38 -1.33
C ASN A 237 9.68 6.94 0.14
N MET A 238 10.92 6.77 0.60
CA MET A 238 11.22 6.35 1.97
C MET A 238 10.73 7.34 3.02
N GLN A 239 10.78 8.65 2.74
CA GLN A 239 10.28 9.68 3.65
C GLN A 239 8.76 9.57 3.82
N GLN A 240 8.03 9.29 2.74
CA GLN A 240 6.59 9.00 2.79
C GLN A 240 6.32 7.78 3.67
N ALA A 241 6.99 6.65 3.41
CA ALA A 241 6.81 5.44 4.23
C ALA A 241 7.07 5.71 5.72
N ALA A 242 8.18 6.42 6.03
CA ALA A 242 8.52 6.78 7.40
C ALA A 242 7.46 7.65 8.10
N ARG A 243 6.81 8.58 7.36
CA ARG A 243 5.78 9.46 7.94
C ARG A 243 4.45 8.77 8.19
N ILE A 244 4.00 7.93 7.25
CA ILE A 244 2.61 7.42 7.28
C ILE A 244 2.47 5.99 7.77
N ALA A 245 3.48 5.12 7.55
CA ALA A 245 3.33 3.69 7.80
C ALA A 245 3.53 3.31 9.28
N ASP A 246 2.79 2.34 9.73
CA ASP A 246 2.96 1.68 11.04
C ASP A 246 3.94 0.50 10.90
N MET A 247 3.78 -0.28 9.82
CA MET A 247 4.65 -1.39 9.48
C MET A 247 5.33 -1.14 8.13
N THR A 248 6.57 -1.58 7.98
CA THR A 248 7.30 -1.44 6.72
C THR A 248 7.94 -2.77 6.32
N ALA A 249 7.70 -3.17 5.08
CA ALA A 249 8.31 -4.34 4.45
C ALA A 249 9.30 -3.86 3.38
N PHE A 250 10.56 -4.25 3.51
CA PHE A 250 11.58 -3.97 2.52
C PHE A 250 11.74 -5.15 1.56
N PHE A 251 11.53 -4.87 0.28
CA PHE A 251 11.71 -5.80 -0.81
C PHE A 251 13.01 -5.51 -1.57
N SER A 252 13.69 -6.56 -2.00
CA SER A 252 14.88 -6.46 -2.84
C SER A 252 14.83 -7.48 -3.98
N VAL A 253 15.84 -7.47 -4.84
CA VAL A 253 15.98 -8.43 -5.93
C VAL A 253 17.07 -9.43 -5.59
N GLU A 254 16.72 -10.72 -5.64
CA GLU A 254 17.68 -11.81 -5.62
C GLU A 254 17.98 -12.23 -7.07
N VAL A 255 19.26 -12.46 -7.37
CA VAL A 255 19.71 -12.99 -8.66
C VAL A 255 20.11 -14.45 -8.44
N SER A 256 19.61 -15.37 -9.28
CA SER A 256 19.98 -16.79 -9.16
C SER A 256 21.48 -16.99 -9.39
N ASP A 257 22.06 -18.08 -8.82
CA ASP A 257 23.49 -18.42 -8.95
C ASP A 257 23.96 -18.50 -10.41
N GLU A 258 23.06 -18.86 -11.32
CA GLU A 258 23.33 -18.86 -12.76
C GLU A 258 23.26 -17.47 -13.40
N GLY A 259 22.93 -16.41 -12.66
CA GLY A 259 22.81 -15.04 -13.16
C GLY A 259 21.64 -14.77 -14.13
N LYS A 260 20.81 -15.79 -14.39
CA LYS A 260 19.79 -15.75 -15.45
C LYS A 260 18.39 -15.33 -14.97
N GLN A 261 18.09 -15.49 -13.69
CA GLN A 261 16.76 -15.14 -13.13
C GLN A 261 16.89 -14.13 -12.02
N ARG A 262 16.02 -13.11 -12.08
CA ARG A 262 15.84 -12.10 -11.04
C ARG A 262 14.48 -12.30 -10.42
N SER A 263 14.42 -12.36 -9.10
CA SER A 263 13.17 -12.52 -8.33
C SER A 263 13.12 -11.51 -7.20
N GLY A 264 11.98 -10.92 -6.99
CA GLY A 264 11.73 -10.13 -5.79
C GLY A 264 11.63 -11.03 -4.57
N ILE A 265 12.22 -10.58 -3.49
CA ILE A 265 12.17 -11.25 -2.17
C ILE A 265 11.82 -10.22 -1.11
N LEU A 266 11.16 -10.67 -0.04
CA LEU A 266 11.04 -9.92 1.19
C LEU A 266 12.34 -10.07 1.98
N VAL A 267 12.98 -8.94 2.30
CA VAL A 267 14.25 -8.93 3.04
C VAL A 267 13.99 -8.76 4.53
N GLU A 268 13.15 -7.79 4.87
CA GLU A 268 12.85 -7.47 6.27
C GLU A 268 11.44 -6.89 6.38
N TYR A 269 10.75 -7.25 7.46
CA TYR A 269 9.44 -6.72 7.81
C TYR A 269 9.36 -6.49 9.31
N ASP A 270 9.13 -5.24 9.69
CA ASP A 270 9.01 -4.85 11.10
C ASP A 270 8.25 -3.53 11.22
N THR A 271 8.10 -3.02 12.45
CA THR A 271 7.58 -1.68 12.70
C THR A 271 8.39 -0.64 11.94
N THR A 272 7.72 0.36 11.41
CA THR A 272 8.37 1.42 10.64
C THR A 272 9.52 2.10 11.41
N PRO A 273 9.37 2.44 12.71
CA PRO A 273 10.50 2.98 13.47
C PRO A 273 11.72 2.06 13.46
N LYS A 274 11.55 0.74 13.63
CA LYS A 274 12.66 -0.20 13.64
C LYS A 274 13.35 -0.28 12.28
N ILE A 275 12.60 -0.41 11.19
CA ILE A 275 13.16 -0.45 9.82
C ILE A 275 14.01 0.79 9.51
N PHE A 276 13.59 1.97 9.98
CA PHE A 276 14.28 3.23 9.67
C PHE A 276 15.35 3.67 10.68
N THR A 277 15.41 3.04 11.87
CA THR A 277 16.38 3.43 12.90
C THR A 277 17.36 2.32 13.29
N GLN A 278 16.90 1.06 13.28
CA GLN A 278 17.68 -0.10 13.71
C GLN A 278 17.32 -1.35 12.87
N PRO A 279 17.49 -1.30 11.53
CA PRO A 279 17.23 -2.46 10.69
C PRO A 279 18.14 -3.63 11.08
N SER A 280 17.60 -4.83 10.96
CA SER A 280 18.32 -6.07 11.32
C SER A 280 19.14 -6.62 10.15
N ASP A 281 18.76 -6.29 8.91
CA ASP A 281 19.44 -6.74 7.69
C ASP A 281 20.27 -5.57 7.08
N LYS A 282 21.52 -5.87 6.74
CA LYS A 282 22.43 -4.88 6.14
C LYS A 282 21.90 -4.28 4.82
N ARG A 283 21.18 -5.06 4.02
CA ARG A 283 20.58 -4.57 2.77
C ARG A 283 19.50 -3.53 3.04
N THR A 284 18.73 -3.69 4.14
CA THR A 284 17.76 -2.70 4.60
C THR A 284 18.47 -1.43 5.04
N GLU A 285 19.53 -1.54 5.85
CA GLU A 285 20.33 -0.39 6.29
C GLU A 285 20.89 0.39 5.10
N ASP A 286 21.50 -0.30 4.14
CA ASP A 286 22.08 0.33 2.95
C ASP A 286 20.99 1.01 2.11
N TYR A 287 19.79 0.41 1.99
CA TYR A 287 18.66 0.99 1.28
C TYR A 287 18.15 2.24 1.95
N VAL A 288 17.83 2.22 3.24
CA VAL A 288 17.25 3.37 3.96
C VAL A 288 18.25 4.53 4.14
N THR A 289 19.56 4.25 4.13
CA THR A 289 20.62 5.28 4.20
C THR A 289 21.02 5.81 2.84
N GLY A 290 20.53 5.25 1.74
CA GLY A 290 20.93 5.65 0.38
C GLY A 290 22.34 5.21 -0.01
N ARG A 291 22.91 4.18 0.64
CA ARG A 291 24.24 3.63 0.39
C ARG A 291 24.23 2.49 -0.65
N PHE A 292 23.11 2.22 -1.27
CA PHE A 292 23.02 1.23 -2.34
C PHE A 292 23.54 1.83 -3.65
N GLY A 293 24.58 1.25 -4.19
CA GLY A 293 25.21 1.58 -5.47
C GLY A 293 25.16 0.38 -6.41
#